data_cf3bde2e026c9b1ef24d4379ba7451e0
#
_entry.id   cf3bde2e026c9b1ef24d4379ba7451e0
#
_cell.length_a   1.000
_cell.length_b   1.000
_cell.length_c   1.000
_cell.angle_alpha   90.00
_cell.angle_beta   90.00
_cell.angle_gamma   90.00
#
_symmetry.space_group_name_H-M   'P 1'
#
loop_
_entity.id
_entity.type
_entity.pdbx_description
1 polymer ?
#
loop_
_entity_poly.entity_id
_entity_poly.type
_entity_poly.pdbx_seq_one_letter_code
_entity_poly.pdbx_strand_id
1 'polypeptide(L)'
;MNATLSHRRDFLKTTSSGFGYLAFAALAHQQALRANPAAGPLMPKQPHFTPRAKHVIFLCMQGAPSHVDTFDYKPKLIADAGKSAPSAAGRYGTAKLMPPQWKFGQHGKSGMWMSDLWPNLAKHADDLCMLNSMATDLPAHPQAFTQLHTGTTQFVRPSLGAWTLYGLGTQNQNLPGFVTINPPGNATRTFGSAFLPAIYQGTKVGGPAIPGLPAALGRRFAGGMDQATVANIKNSRFNTEAQRAQLDLVQSLNQSTMQQGGGVSAEVEGVIESYELAFRMQAEVPNVMDLTKETEATKALYGIGDGETETFGKQCLMARKFIEAGVRFIEITHGNWDQHFGLKAGLERNCNQVDKPVAALLADLKARGLLKDTLVIWGGEFGRTPHSQGDDGRDHNHKGFTMWMAGGGVKGGMNYGMTDDYGYEAVLNKMHIHDWHATVLALMGLDHERLTYRYAGRDFRLTDVYGSVAREIMA
;
A
#
# COMPACT_ATOMS: atom_id res chain seq x y z
N MET A 1 -23.64 56.94 17.10
CA MET A 1 -22.85 56.34 16.03
C MET A 1 -21.81 55.39 16.67
N ASN A 2 -22.16 54.13 16.73
CA ASN A 2 -21.24 53.12 17.27
C ASN A 2 -20.30 52.65 16.15
N ALA A 3 -19.05 53.05 16.17
CA ALA A 3 -18.01 52.52 15.31
C ALA A 3 -17.65 51.10 15.79
N THR A 4 -18.13 50.08 15.10
CA THR A 4 -17.71 48.70 15.24
C THR A 4 -16.23 48.61 14.86
N LEU A 5 -15.36 48.40 15.82
CA LEU A 5 -13.95 48.08 15.60
C LEU A 5 -13.89 46.75 14.86
N SER A 6 -13.67 46.79 13.52
CA SER A 6 -13.38 45.60 12.75
C SER A 6 -12.09 44.96 13.29
N HIS A 7 -12.14 43.67 13.63
CA HIS A 7 -10.97 42.93 14.04
C HIS A 7 -9.88 43.00 12.96
N ARG A 8 -8.60 43.12 13.33
CA ARG A 8 -7.46 43.11 12.39
C ARG A 8 -7.53 41.99 11.36
N ARG A 9 -8.14 40.86 11.72
CA ARG A 9 -8.37 39.71 10.87
C ARG A 9 -9.39 39.98 9.74
N ASP A 10 -10.45 40.75 10.03
CA ASP A 10 -11.49 41.08 9.06
C ASP A 10 -11.02 42.21 8.11
N PHE A 11 -10.20 43.11 8.60
CA PHE A 11 -9.51 44.12 7.79
C PHE A 11 -8.57 43.46 6.75
N LEU A 12 -7.79 42.47 7.16
CA LEU A 12 -6.89 41.73 6.25
C LEU A 12 -7.64 40.87 5.21
N LYS A 13 -8.84 40.38 5.55
CA LYS A 13 -9.70 39.65 4.62
C LYS A 13 -10.32 40.54 3.54
N THR A 14 -10.65 41.76 3.88
CA THR A 14 -11.34 42.69 2.96
C THR A 14 -10.42 43.51 2.10
N THR A 15 -9.18 43.75 2.51
CA THR A 15 -8.17 44.55 1.77
C THR A 15 -7.26 43.73 0.86
N SER A 16 -7.21 42.40 1.02
CA SER A 16 -6.41 41.54 0.14
C SER A 16 -7.27 41.03 -1.00
N SER A 17 -7.06 41.52 -2.23
CA SER A 17 -7.44 40.78 -3.43
C SER A 17 -6.91 39.34 -3.29
N GLY A 18 -7.76 38.33 -3.36
CA GLY A 18 -7.59 36.89 -3.01
C GLY A 18 -6.19 36.26 -2.94
N PHE A 19 -5.21 36.80 -3.68
CA PHE A 19 -3.80 36.36 -3.64
C PHE A 19 -3.08 36.66 -2.32
N GLY A 20 -3.34 37.82 -1.69
CA GLY A 20 -2.74 38.17 -0.39
C GLY A 20 -3.26 37.29 0.76
N TYR A 21 -4.53 36.89 0.70
CA TYR A 21 -5.11 35.97 1.67
C TYR A 21 -4.54 34.55 1.54
N LEU A 22 -4.34 34.06 0.31
CA LEU A 22 -3.70 32.76 0.04
C LEU A 22 -2.25 32.76 0.51
N ALA A 23 -1.49 33.82 0.26
CA ALA A 23 -0.12 33.94 0.74
C ALA A 23 -0.05 34.04 2.28
N PHE A 24 -0.98 34.77 2.91
CA PHE A 24 -1.07 34.88 4.37
C PHE A 24 -1.53 33.55 4.99
N ALA A 25 -2.50 32.86 4.39
CA ALA A 25 -2.93 31.54 4.87
C ALA A 25 -1.82 30.50 4.76
N ALA A 26 -1.02 30.54 3.67
CA ALA A 26 0.15 29.68 3.51
C ALA A 26 1.26 30.00 4.53
N LEU A 27 1.54 31.28 4.78
CA LEU A 27 2.52 31.72 5.79
C LEU A 27 2.02 31.44 7.20
N ALA A 28 0.74 31.64 7.51
CA ALA A 28 0.14 31.32 8.80
C ALA A 28 0.14 29.80 9.05
N HIS A 29 -0.09 29.01 8.01
CA HIS A 29 0.02 27.54 8.07
C HIS A 29 1.48 27.10 8.30
N GLN A 30 2.44 27.68 7.58
CA GLN A 30 3.87 27.47 7.83
C GLN A 30 4.30 27.90 9.25
N GLN A 31 3.80 29.03 9.74
CA GLN A 31 4.07 29.47 11.12
C GLN A 31 3.41 28.58 12.16
N ALA A 32 2.19 28.07 11.90
CA ALA A 32 1.52 27.12 12.80
C ALA A 32 2.27 25.78 12.87
N LEU A 33 2.84 25.33 11.76
CA LEU A 33 3.74 24.18 11.73
C LEU A 33 5.07 24.43 12.47
N ARG A 34 5.56 25.67 12.47
CA ARG A 34 6.77 26.10 13.22
C ARG A 34 6.49 26.42 14.70
N ALA A 35 5.25 26.74 15.07
CA ALA A 35 4.87 27.16 16.41
C ALA A 35 4.68 26.01 17.42
N ASN A 36 4.83 24.75 16.98
CA ASN A 36 4.85 23.61 17.90
C ASN A 36 6.10 22.74 17.69
N PRO A 37 7.30 23.25 18.01
CA PRO A 37 8.56 22.53 17.84
C PRO A 37 8.69 21.29 18.76
N ALA A 38 7.77 21.10 19.71
CA ALA A 38 7.72 19.93 20.58
C ALA A 38 7.00 18.72 19.97
N ALA A 39 6.35 18.87 18.82
CA ALA A 39 5.66 17.76 18.13
C ALA A 39 6.56 17.23 17.01
N GLY A 40 7.20 16.08 17.23
CA GLY A 40 8.01 15.41 16.21
C GLY A 40 7.21 15.14 14.91
N PRO A 41 7.89 14.94 13.77
CA PRO A 41 7.27 14.83 12.44
C PRO A 41 6.27 13.67 12.30
N LEU A 42 6.38 12.64 13.15
CA LEU A 42 5.48 11.49 13.19
C LEU A 42 4.30 11.66 14.14
N MET A 43 4.20 12.76 14.89
CA MET A 43 3.05 12.98 15.77
C MET A 43 1.73 12.96 14.96
N PRO A 44 0.62 12.47 15.55
CA PRO A 44 -0.67 12.45 14.90
C PRO A 44 -1.06 13.83 14.38
N LYS A 45 -1.44 13.90 13.11
CA LYS A 45 -1.89 15.12 12.43
C LYS A 45 -3.39 15.08 12.21
N GLN A 46 -4.02 16.25 12.18
CA GLN A 46 -5.44 16.37 11.88
C GLN A 46 -5.70 16.03 10.40
N PRO A 47 -6.58 15.08 10.10
CA PRO A 47 -6.97 14.78 8.73
C PRO A 47 -7.75 15.94 8.10
N HIS A 48 -7.84 15.98 6.79
CA HIS A 48 -8.63 16.97 6.04
C HIS A 48 -10.14 16.75 6.17
N PHE A 49 -10.55 15.48 6.33
CA PHE A 49 -11.94 15.04 6.54
C PHE A 49 -11.97 14.02 7.68
N THR A 50 -13.16 13.68 8.15
CA THR A 50 -13.34 12.56 9.07
C THR A 50 -12.86 11.26 8.40
N PRO A 51 -11.81 10.60 8.91
CA PRO A 51 -11.30 9.38 8.31
C PRO A 51 -12.27 8.22 8.52
N ARG A 52 -12.41 7.39 7.50
CA ARG A 52 -13.15 6.12 7.55
C ARG A 52 -12.23 4.96 7.91
N ALA A 53 -10.99 5.03 7.45
CA ALA A 53 -9.91 4.11 7.80
C ALA A 53 -8.85 4.81 8.64
N LYS A 54 -8.29 4.10 9.62
CA LYS A 54 -7.14 4.53 10.42
C LYS A 54 -5.86 3.83 9.98
N HIS A 55 -6.02 2.64 9.41
CA HIS A 55 -4.94 1.73 9.03
C HIS A 55 -5.15 1.20 7.61
N VAL A 56 -4.05 0.86 6.94
CA VAL A 56 -4.06 0.18 5.64
C VAL A 56 -3.22 -1.08 5.73
N ILE A 57 -3.74 -2.20 5.19
CA ILE A 57 -2.97 -3.39 4.85
C ILE A 57 -3.07 -3.58 3.35
N PHE A 58 -1.97 -3.44 2.63
CA PHE A 58 -1.90 -3.67 1.20
C PHE A 58 -1.24 -5.02 0.91
N LEU A 59 -2.03 -5.97 0.42
CA LEU A 59 -1.60 -7.28 -0.07
C LEU A 59 -1.21 -7.14 -1.54
N CYS A 60 0.06 -6.86 -1.80
CA CYS A 60 0.60 -6.57 -3.12
C CYS A 60 1.03 -7.86 -3.81
N MET A 61 0.30 -8.24 -4.86
CA MET A 61 0.53 -9.46 -5.66
C MET A 61 1.42 -9.13 -6.85
N GLN A 62 2.73 -9.09 -6.63
CA GLN A 62 3.70 -8.72 -7.65
C GLN A 62 3.75 -9.73 -8.80
N GLY A 63 3.61 -9.23 -10.01
CA GLY A 63 3.62 -10.01 -11.23
C GLY A 63 2.26 -10.08 -11.92
N ALA A 64 1.26 -9.33 -11.42
CA ALA A 64 -0.01 -9.11 -12.11
C ALA A 64 -0.91 -10.35 -12.23
N PRO A 65 -1.71 -10.67 -11.20
CA PRO A 65 -2.66 -11.79 -11.23
C PRO A 65 -3.64 -11.70 -12.38
N SER A 66 -3.98 -12.84 -12.96
CA SER A 66 -4.98 -12.93 -14.03
C SER A 66 -6.38 -12.71 -13.48
N HIS A 67 -6.98 -11.55 -13.77
CA HIS A 67 -8.31 -11.21 -13.32
C HIS A 67 -9.40 -12.09 -13.96
N VAL A 68 -9.24 -12.45 -15.23
CA VAL A 68 -10.19 -13.32 -15.95
C VAL A 68 -10.19 -14.77 -15.48
N ASP A 69 -9.16 -15.18 -14.72
CA ASP A 69 -9.08 -16.51 -14.09
C ASP A 69 -9.44 -16.47 -12.59
N THR A 70 -9.60 -15.29 -11.99
CA THR A 70 -9.80 -15.13 -10.54
C THR A 70 -11.12 -14.48 -10.16
N PHE A 71 -11.39 -13.23 -10.59
CA PHE A 71 -12.49 -12.40 -10.07
C PHE A 71 -13.37 -11.77 -11.14
N ASP A 72 -12.97 -11.79 -12.41
CA ASP A 72 -13.70 -11.16 -13.52
C ASP A 72 -14.31 -12.21 -14.45
N TYR A 73 -15.49 -12.71 -14.08
CA TYR A 73 -16.19 -13.75 -14.84
C TYR A 73 -16.66 -13.25 -16.20
N LYS A 74 -16.22 -13.94 -17.29
CA LYS A 74 -16.49 -13.57 -18.68
C LYS A 74 -17.13 -14.72 -19.46
N PRO A 75 -18.47 -14.84 -19.44
CA PRO A 75 -19.16 -15.93 -20.15
C PRO A 75 -18.90 -15.93 -21.66
N LYS A 76 -18.70 -14.74 -22.28
CA LYS A 76 -18.39 -14.65 -23.70
C LYS A 76 -16.98 -15.13 -24.01
N LEU A 77 -16.01 -14.91 -23.11
CA LEU A 77 -14.66 -15.48 -23.26
C LEU A 77 -14.70 -17.01 -23.27
N ILE A 78 -15.61 -17.61 -22.50
CA ILE A 78 -15.81 -19.05 -22.46
C ILE A 78 -16.49 -19.52 -23.78
N ALA A 79 -17.54 -18.84 -24.23
CA ALA A 79 -18.29 -19.19 -25.45
C ALA A 79 -17.48 -19.06 -26.74
N ASP A 80 -16.54 -18.11 -26.76
CA ASP A 80 -15.70 -17.79 -27.92
C ASP A 80 -14.28 -18.40 -27.81
N ALA A 81 -14.08 -19.35 -26.92
CA ALA A 81 -12.80 -20.04 -26.73
C ALA A 81 -12.20 -20.54 -28.06
N GLY A 82 -10.92 -20.28 -28.27
CA GLY A 82 -10.17 -20.70 -29.47
C GLY A 82 -10.40 -19.83 -30.71
N LYS A 83 -11.33 -18.88 -30.71
CA LYS A 83 -11.44 -17.88 -31.78
C LYS A 83 -10.28 -16.91 -31.77
N SER A 84 -10.01 -16.29 -32.93
CA SER A 84 -8.99 -15.20 -33.00
C SER A 84 -9.35 -14.05 -32.05
N ALA A 85 -8.38 -13.59 -31.29
CA ALA A 85 -8.57 -12.50 -30.33
C ALA A 85 -8.58 -11.15 -31.05
N PRO A 86 -9.65 -10.35 -30.98
CA PRO A 86 -9.71 -9.02 -31.61
C PRO A 86 -8.62 -8.06 -31.06
N SER A 87 -8.30 -8.19 -29.78
CA SER A 87 -7.31 -7.38 -29.07
C SER A 87 -5.84 -7.65 -29.42
N ALA A 88 -5.59 -8.79 -30.12
CA ALA A 88 -4.22 -9.20 -30.49
C ALA A 88 -3.81 -8.75 -31.89
N ALA A 89 -4.69 -8.06 -32.62
CA ALA A 89 -4.40 -7.59 -33.97
C ALA A 89 -3.15 -6.69 -33.97
N GLY A 90 -2.11 -7.15 -34.66
CA GLY A 90 -0.86 -6.40 -34.87
C GLY A 90 0.35 -6.88 -34.09
N ARG A 91 0.22 -7.46 -32.90
CA ARG A 91 1.38 -7.93 -32.12
C ARG A 91 1.49 -9.47 -32.05
N TYR A 92 0.35 -10.14 -32.05
CA TYR A 92 0.25 -11.61 -31.97
C TYR A 92 -0.86 -12.12 -32.92
N GLY A 93 -0.76 -11.82 -34.20
CA GLY A 93 -1.83 -12.06 -35.23
C GLY A 93 -2.48 -13.43 -35.26
N THR A 94 -2.02 -14.39 -34.44
CA THR A 94 -2.57 -15.74 -34.28
C THR A 94 -3.04 -16.03 -32.84
N ALA A 95 -2.99 -15.07 -31.93
CA ALA A 95 -3.41 -15.29 -30.54
C ALA A 95 -4.90 -15.61 -30.49
N LYS A 96 -5.25 -16.62 -29.70
CA LYS A 96 -6.62 -17.13 -29.56
C LYS A 96 -7.19 -16.76 -28.20
N LEU A 97 -8.49 -16.50 -28.14
CA LEU A 97 -9.20 -16.32 -26.89
C LEU A 97 -9.03 -17.58 -26.03
N MET A 98 -8.53 -17.41 -24.81
CA MET A 98 -8.28 -18.48 -23.86
C MET A 98 -9.28 -18.37 -22.71
N PRO A 99 -10.18 -19.34 -22.53
CA PRO A 99 -11.15 -19.32 -21.45
C PRO A 99 -10.44 -19.49 -20.10
N PRO A 100 -11.08 -19.11 -18.97
CA PRO A 100 -10.53 -19.40 -17.65
C PRO A 100 -10.38 -20.90 -17.46
N GLN A 101 -9.33 -21.30 -16.74
CA GLN A 101 -9.01 -22.71 -16.49
C GLN A 101 -9.82 -23.29 -15.32
N TRP A 102 -10.55 -22.46 -14.59
CA TRP A 102 -11.32 -22.80 -13.38
C TRP A 102 -12.78 -22.40 -13.56
N LYS A 103 -13.65 -23.06 -12.81
CA LYS A 103 -15.06 -22.70 -12.75
C LYS A 103 -15.25 -21.45 -11.92
N PHE A 104 -16.28 -20.70 -12.23
CA PHE A 104 -16.74 -19.56 -11.44
C PHE A 104 -18.06 -19.90 -10.76
N GLY A 105 -18.21 -19.45 -9.53
CA GLY A 105 -19.45 -19.52 -8.75
C GLY A 105 -19.83 -18.16 -8.20
N GLN A 106 -21.11 -18.00 -7.84
CA GLN A 106 -21.61 -16.85 -7.12
C GLN A 106 -21.53 -17.10 -5.62
N HIS A 107 -21.03 -16.12 -4.85
CA HIS A 107 -20.77 -16.25 -3.43
C HIS A 107 -21.38 -15.08 -2.65
N GLY A 108 -21.68 -15.35 -1.37
CA GLY A 108 -22.32 -14.38 -0.46
C GLY A 108 -23.76 -14.05 -0.87
N LYS A 109 -24.37 -13.14 -0.13
CA LYS A 109 -25.70 -12.59 -0.43
C LYS A 109 -25.62 -11.63 -1.63
N SER A 110 -24.46 -11.06 -1.86
CA SER A 110 -24.16 -10.17 -3.00
C SER A 110 -24.15 -10.89 -4.35
N GLY A 111 -24.01 -12.22 -4.37
CA GLY A 111 -23.85 -12.98 -5.61
C GLY A 111 -22.55 -12.70 -6.36
N MET A 112 -21.49 -12.33 -5.64
CA MET A 112 -20.19 -11.98 -6.21
C MET A 112 -19.54 -13.15 -6.93
N TRP A 113 -19.12 -12.96 -8.18
CA TRP A 113 -18.45 -14.00 -8.97
C TRP A 113 -16.99 -14.16 -8.53
N MET A 114 -16.58 -15.38 -8.23
CA MET A 114 -15.21 -15.78 -7.94
C MET A 114 -14.92 -17.15 -8.52
N SER A 115 -13.67 -17.41 -8.89
CA SER A 115 -13.26 -18.74 -9.35
C SER A 115 -13.01 -19.69 -8.17
N ASP A 116 -13.02 -21.00 -8.46
CA ASP A 116 -12.75 -22.07 -7.49
C ASP A 116 -11.34 -22.01 -6.85
N LEU A 117 -10.49 -21.08 -7.33
CA LEU A 117 -9.18 -20.81 -6.75
C LEU A 117 -9.26 -20.16 -5.36
N TRP A 118 -10.43 -19.62 -4.97
CA TRP A 118 -10.63 -18.82 -3.76
C TRP A 118 -11.67 -19.39 -2.79
N PRO A 119 -11.57 -20.67 -2.37
CA PRO A 119 -12.61 -21.32 -1.55
C PRO A 119 -12.75 -20.74 -0.15
N ASN A 120 -11.70 -20.11 0.39
CA ASN A 120 -11.74 -19.48 1.70
C ASN A 120 -12.13 -18.01 1.62
N LEU A 121 -11.55 -17.25 0.70
CA LEU A 121 -11.89 -15.84 0.48
C LEU A 121 -13.36 -15.66 0.05
N ALA A 122 -13.91 -16.59 -0.71
CA ALA A 122 -15.32 -16.60 -1.13
C ALA A 122 -16.33 -16.54 0.04
N LYS A 123 -15.94 -17.02 1.21
CA LYS A 123 -16.75 -16.91 2.44
C LYS A 123 -16.89 -15.46 2.93
N HIS A 124 -16.05 -14.56 2.44
CA HIS A 124 -16.01 -13.13 2.72
C HIS A 124 -16.53 -12.26 1.57
N ALA A 125 -17.20 -12.83 0.57
CA ALA A 125 -17.70 -12.11 -0.61
C ALA A 125 -18.49 -10.84 -0.25
N ASP A 126 -19.31 -10.91 0.80
CA ASP A 126 -20.12 -9.77 1.27
C ASP A 126 -19.30 -8.68 2.02
N ASP A 127 -18.05 -8.94 2.34
CA ASP A 127 -17.12 -7.97 2.92
C ASP A 127 -16.27 -7.25 1.85
N LEU A 128 -16.24 -7.77 0.60
CA LEU A 128 -15.37 -7.28 -0.47
C LEU A 128 -16.05 -6.23 -1.34
N CYS A 129 -15.28 -5.22 -1.74
CA CYS A 129 -15.58 -4.31 -2.84
C CYS A 129 -14.64 -4.66 -4.00
N MET A 130 -15.16 -5.29 -5.05
CA MET A 130 -14.40 -5.61 -6.26
C MET A 130 -14.29 -4.40 -7.17
N LEU A 131 -13.07 -4.05 -7.56
CA LEU A 131 -12.74 -2.98 -8.50
C LEU A 131 -12.41 -3.62 -9.84
N ASN A 132 -13.42 -3.90 -10.67
CA ASN A 132 -13.27 -4.66 -11.91
C ASN A 132 -12.82 -3.83 -13.13
N SER A 133 -12.58 -2.53 -12.94
CA SER A 133 -12.25 -1.60 -14.03
C SER A 133 -10.93 -0.86 -13.79
N MET A 134 -10.01 -1.49 -13.06
CA MET A 134 -8.69 -0.90 -12.84
C MET A 134 -7.92 -0.75 -14.15
N ALA A 135 -7.13 0.33 -14.25
CA ALA A 135 -6.24 0.57 -15.37
C ALA A 135 -4.96 1.29 -14.94
N THR A 136 -3.88 1.08 -15.69
CA THR A 136 -2.58 1.73 -15.51
C THR A 136 -1.99 2.14 -16.87
N ASP A 137 -0.88 2.88 -16.89
CA ASP A 137 -0.37 3.47 -18.13
C ASP A 137 0.36 2.47 -19.03
N LEU A 138 1.07 1.50 -18.46
CA LEU A 138 2.02 0.66 -19.21
C LEU A 138 1.94 -0.82 -18.80
N PRO A 139 2.03 -1.74 -19.78
CA PRO A 139 2.08 -3.19 -19.55
C PRO A 139 3.51 -3.68 -19.27
N ALA A 140 4.26 -2.98 -18.41
CA ALA A 140 5.63 -3.32 -18.10
C ALA A 140 5.86 -3.28 -16.58
N HIS A 141 6.24 -4.40 -15.97
CA HIS A 141 6.32 -4.57 -14.51
C HIS A 141 7.09 -3.45 -13.80
N PRO A 142 8.33 -3.08 -14.18
CA PRO A 142 9.08 -2.08 -13.40
C PRO A 142 8.37 -0.71 -13.35
N GLN A 143 7.79 -0.28 -14.48
CA GLN A 143 7.11 1.00 -14.60
C GLN A 143 5.74 0.97 -13.92
N ALA A 144 4.91 -0.05 -14.20
CA ALA A 144 3.59 -0.18 -13.61
C ALA A 144 3.66 -0.42 -12.10
N PHE A 145 4.62 -1.22 -11.63
CA PHE A 145 4.85 -1.44 -10.20
C PHE A 145 5.30 -0.14 -9.50
N THR A 146 6.14 0.67 -10.16
CA THR A 146 6.49 2.01 -9.66
C THR A 146 5.26 2.91 -9.60
N GLN A 147 4.41 2.90 -10.64
CA GLN A 147 3.19 3.71 -10.68
C GLN A 147 2.17 3.29 -9.61
N LEU A 148 1.97 2.00 -9.40
CA LEU A 148 1.10 1.47 -8.35
C LEU A 148 1.45 2.04 -6.96
N HIS A 149 2.73 2.23 -6.68
CA HIS A 149 3.19 2.69 -5.37
C HIS A 149 3.38 4.21 -5.27
N THR A 150 3.76 4.88 -6.36
CA THR A 150 4.25 6.27 -6.31
C THR A 150 3.50 7.25 -7.24
N GLY A 151 2.51 6.76 -8.00
CA GLY A 151 1.75 7.57 -8.96
C GLY A 151 2.55 8.01 -10.20
N THR A 152 3.72 7.41 -10.47
CA THR A 152 4.53 7.73 -11.64
C THR A 152 5.24 6.49 -12.18
N THR A 153 5.42 6.43 -13.49
CA THR A 153 6.08 5.29 -14.15
C THR A 153 7.60 5.40 -14.19
N GLN A 154 8.18 6.57 -13.96
CA GLN A 154 9.59 6.83 -14.25
C GLN A 154 10.37 7.48 -13.09
N PHE A 155 9.76 8.43 -12.40
CA PHE A 155 10.48 9.24 -11.42
C PHE A 155 10.54 8.61 -10.04
N VAL A 156 11.59 8.92 -9.30
CA VAL A 156 11.66 8.57 -7.87
C VAL A 156 10.80 9.56 -7.10
N ARG A 157 9.66 9.09 -6.60
CA ARG A 157 8.68 9.88 -5.82
C ARG A 157 8.30 9.13 -4.54
N PRO A 158 7.76 9.85 -3.53
CA PRO A 158 7.30 9.19 -2.31
C PRO A 158 6.18 8.19 -2.60
N SER A 159 6.23 7.07 -1.90
CA SER A 159 5.20 6.03 -2.00
C SER A 159 3.89 6.43 -1.32
N LEU A 160 2.80 5.72 -1.65
CA LEU A 160 1.48 5.88 -1.00
C LEU A 160 1.59 5.79 0.54
N GLY A 161 2.36 4.82 1.06
CA GLY A 161 2.59 4.68 2.50
C GLY A 161 3.33 5.89 3.08
N ALA A 162 4.35 6.41 2.38
CA ALA A 162 5.08 7.61 2.78
C ALA A 162 4.19 8.87 2.78
N TRP A 163 3.34 9.05 1.76
CA TRP A 163 2.37 10.14 1.71
C TRP A 163 1.31 10.04 2.81
N THR A 164 0.82 8.83 3.08
CA THR A 164 -0.13 8.59 4.17
C THR A 164 0.46 8.97 5.52
N LEU A 165 1.71 8.57 5.75
CA LEU A 165 2.42 8.88 6.98
C LEU A 165 2.77 10.38 7.10
N TYR A 166 3.17 11.01 5.99
CA TYR A 166 3.38 12.46 5.93
C TYR A 166 2.10 13.24 6.27
N GLY A 167 0.95 12.80 5.74
CA GLY A 167 -0.33 13.46 5.97
C GLY A 167 -0.91 13.29 7.37
N LEU A 168 -0.72 12.12 8.00
CA LEU A 168 -1.42 11.74 9.23
C LEU A 168 -0.51 11.48 10.44
N GLY A 169 0.78 11.28 10.24
CA GLY A 169 1.66 10.78 11.31
C GLY A 169 1.27 9.36 11.75
N THR A 170 1.72 8.96 12.92
CA THR A 170 1.40 7.65 13.54
C THR A 170 0.92 7.82 14.98
N GLN A 171 0.11 6.87 15.44
CA GLN A 171 -0.38 6.85 16.83
C GLN A 171 0.67 6.28 17.79
N ASN A 172 1.47 5.33 17.31
CA ASN A 172 2.54 4.72 18.09
C ASN A 172 3.90 5.32 17.69
N GLN A 173 4.52 6.03 18.62
CA GLN A 173 5.80 6.69 18.41
C GLN A 173 7.01 5.76 18.57
N ASN A 174 6.81 4.51 19.03
CA ASN A 174 7.86 3.52 19.25
C ASN A 174 7.95 2.49 18.12
N LEU A 175 7.04 2.57 17.15
CA LEU A 175 7.01 1.71 15.97
C LEU A 175 7.08 2.54 14.69
N PRO A 176 7.60 1.97 13.59
CA PRO A 176 7.52 2.63 12.29
C PRO A 176 6.04 2.80 11.91
N GLY A 177 5.68 3.98 11.41
CA GLY A 177 4.31 4.20 10.95
C GLY A 177 3.98 3.53 9.62
N PHE A 178 5.02 3.16 8.84
CA PHE A 178 4.93 2.38 7.61
C PHE A 178 5.87 1.18 7.64
N VAL A 179 5.34 -0.01 7.45
CA VAL A 179 6.06 -1.29 7.40
C VAL A 179 5.85 -1.96 6.06
N THR A 180 6.92 -2.45 5.43
CA THR A 180 6.84 -3.30 4.24
C THR A 180 7.42 -4.67 4.54
N ILE A 181 6.60 -5.72 4.37
CA ILE A 181 6.93 -7.11 4.67
C ILE A 181 7.27 -7.82 3.36
N ASN A 182 8.46 -8.41 3.32
CA ASN A 182 8.99 -9.14 2.16
C ASN A 182 8.98 -8.34 0.84
N PRO A 183 9.42 -7.05 0.84
CA PRO A 183 9.49 -6.29 -0.40
C PRO A 183 10.50 -6.89 -1.39
N PRO A 184 10.28 -6.76 -2.71
CA PRO A 184 11.23 -7.24 -3.72
C PRO A 184 12.61 -6.58 -3.58
N GLY A 185 13.67 -7.24 -4.02
CA GLY A 185 15.05 -6.79 -3.82
C GLY A 185 15.43 -5.44 -4.44
N ASN A 186 14.71 -5.01 -5.47
CA ASN A 186 14.89 -3.73 -6.17
C ASN A 186 13.84 -2.66 -5.79
N ALA A 187 13.07 -2.90 -4.74
CA ALA A 187 11.85 -2.16 -4.42
C ALA A 187 12.07 -0.90 -3.55
N THR A 188 13.28 -0.36 -3.44
CA THR A 188 13.51 0.89 -2.67
C THR A 188 12.64 2.05 -3.15
N ARG A 189 12.18 2.02 -4.41
CA ARG A 189 11.27 3.02 -4.96
C ARG A 189 9.83 2.87 -4.45
N THR A 190 9.40 1.68 -4.04
CA THR A 190 8.01 1.38 -3.70
C THR A 190 7.65 1.68 -2.25
N PHE A 191 8.63 1.74 -1.36
CA PHE A 191 8.43 2.10 0.05
C PHE A 191 9.28 3.32 0.48
N GLY A 192 9.97 3.97 -0.47
CA GLY A 192 10.82 5.12 -0.21
C GLY A 192 10.03 6.39 0.08
N SER A 193 10.66 7.30 0.81
CA SER A 193 10.16 8.66 1.04
C SER A 193 10.57 9.65 -0.06
N ALA A 194 11.54 9.30 -0.91
CA ALA A 194 12.09 10.16 -1.98
C ALA A 194 12.46 11.57 -1.46
N PHE A 195 11.76 12.60 -1.91
CA PHE A 195 11.99 13.98 -1.46
C PHE A 195 11.28 14.35 -0.14
N LEU A 196 10.41 13.47 0.39
CA LEU A 196 9.92 13.64 1.76
C LEU A 196 11.01 13.27 2.77
N PRO A 197 11.01 13.85 3.97
CA PRO A 197 11.94 13.46 5.03
C PRO A 197 12.00 11.94 5.26
N ALA A 198 13.20 11.43 5.54
CA ALA A 198 13.49 10.00 5.64
C ALA A 198 12.63 9.26 6.69
N ILE A 199 12.15 9.97 7.71
CA ILE A 199 11.28 9.42 8.76
C ILE A 199 9.95 8.86 8.24
N TYR A 200 9.49 9.27 7.05
CA TYR A 200 8.28 8.78 6.41
C TYR A 200 8.51 7.53 5.54
N GLN A 201 9.76 7.07 5.42
CA GLN A 201 10.09 5.88 4.66
C GLN A 201 9.55 4.61 5.30
N GLY A 202 9.16 3.63 4.48
CA GLY A 202 8.77 2.30 4.95
C GLY A 202 9.93 1.54 5.58
N THR A 203 9.69 0.93 6.74
CA THR A 203 10.64 0.03 7.40
C THR A 203 10.48 -1.37 6.84
N LYS A 204 11.58 -1.93 6.36
CA LYS A 204 11.62 -3.26 5.76
C LYS A 204 11.67 -4.35 6.82
N VAL A 205 10.77 -5.34 6.70
CA VAL A 205 10.73 -6.57 7.49
C VAL A 205 10.89 -7.78 6.58
N GLY A 206 11.95 -8.56 6.75
CA GLY A 206 12.26 -9.68 5.86
C GLY A 206 12.65 -9.25 4.44
N GLY A 207 12.48 -10.13 3.47
CA GLY A 207 12.83 -9.93 2.05
C GLY A 207 14.23 -10.38 1.67
N PRO A 208 14.58 -10.36 0.37
CA PRO A 208 15.84 -10.87 -0.13
C PRO A 208 17.04 -10.14 0.47
N ALA A 209 18.12 -10.88 0.61
CA ALA A 209 19.40 -10.39 1.09
C ALA A 209 19.96 -9.24 0.22
N ILE A 210 20.86 -8.46 0.79
CA ILE A 210 21.49 -7.30 0.17
C ILE A 210 22.17 -7.71 -1.15
N PRO A 211 21.94 -6.99 -2.27
CA PRO A 211 22.64 -7.25 -3.52
C PRO A 211 24.16 -7.19 -3.34
N GLY A 212 24.87 -8.22 -3.83
CA GLY A 212 26.34 -8.30 -3.77
C GLY A 212 26.91 -9.25 -2.71
N LEU A 213 26.09 -9.83 -1.84
CA LEU A 213 26.54 -10.93 -0.96
C LEU A 213 26.48 -12.28 -1.69
N PRO A 214 27.49 -13.15 -1.53
CA PRO A 214 27.47 -14.50 -2.11
C PRO A 214 26.22 -15.26 -1.72
N ALA A 215 25.61 -16.01 -2.67
CA ALA A 215 24.35 -16.74 -2.46
C ALA A 215 24.38 -17.71 -1.26
N ALA A 216 25.55 -18.25 -0.90
CA ALA A 216 25.71 -19.09 0.29
C ALA A 216 25.60 -18.31 1.61
N LEU A 217 26.05 -17.05 1.65
CA LEU A 217 25.80 -16.14 2.76
C LEU A 217 24.39 -15.54 2.67
N GLY A 218 23.91 -15.23 1.46
CA GLY A 218 22.56 -14.73 1.22
C GLY A 218 21.48 -15.70 1.69
N ARG A 219 21.67 -17.02 1.55
CA ARG A 219 20.75 -18.04 2.09
C ARG A 219 20.72 -18.10 3.63
N ARG A 220 21.81 -17.75 4.30
CA ARG A 220 21.86 -17.62 5.78
C ARG A 220 21.11 -16.37 6.27
N PHE A 221 20.95 -15.33 5.41
CA PHE A 221 20.24 -14.09 5.72
C PHE A 221 18.89 -13.98 5.00
N ALA A 222 18.62 -14.80 3.97
CA ALA A 222 17.30 -15.02 3.40
C ALA A 222 16.57 -16.09 4.22
N GLY A 223 16.57 -15.94 5.53
CA GLY A 223 15.76 -16.75 6.42
C GLY A 223 14.30 -16.62 5.99
N GLY A 224 13.61 -17.75 5.90
CA GLY A 224 12.15 -17.73 5.82
C GLY A 224 11.57 -16.87 6.95
N MET A 225 10.27 -16.68 7.00
CA MET A 225 9.60 -15.85 8.03
C MET A 225 9.94 -16.23 9.47
N ASP A 226 10.51 -17.39 9.71
CA ASP A 226 11.03 -17.81 11.03
C ASP A 226 12.20 -16.94 11.53
N GLN A 227 12.84 -16.22 10.61
CA GLN A 227 13.91 -15.25 10.88
C GLN A 227 13.59 -13.87 10.29
N ALA A 228 12.29 -13.52 10.11
CA ALA A 228 11.92 -12.18 9.73
C ALA A 228 12.46 -11.20 10.76
N THR A 229 13.46 -10.43 10.35
CA THR A 229 14.13 -9.46 11.21
C THR A 229 14.08 -8.09 10.56
N VAL A 230 13.97 -7.06 11.36
CA VAL A 230 14.32 -5.72 10.93
C VAL A 230 15.84 -5.64 10.94
N ALA A 231 16.43 -5.30 9.79
CA ALA A 231 17.88 -5.20 9.69
C ALA A 231 18.42 -4.19 10.72
N ASN A 232 19.50 -4.58 11.39
CA ASN A 232 20.17 -3.72 12.38
C ASN A 232 19.31 -3.28 13.58
N ILE A 233 18.23 -4.00 13.90
CA ILE A 233 17.37 -3.67 15.06
C ILE A 233 18.13 -3.74 16.39
N LYS A 234 19.18 -4.53 16.48
CA LYS A 234 20.05 -4.63 17.65
C LYS A 234 21.46 -4.16 17.34
N ASN A 235 22.01 -3.33 18.23
CA ASN A 235 23.42 -2.97 18.17
C ASN A 235 24.26 -4.06 18.87
N SER A 236 25.17 -4.68 18.13
CA SER A 236 26.04 -5.72 18.69
C SER A 236 27.28 -5.17 19.43
N ARG A 237 27.56 -3.88 19.31
CA ARG A 237 28.79 -3.25 19.86
C ARG A 237 28.54 -2.49 21.15
N PHE A 238 27.34 -1.93 21.32
CA PHE A 238 26.96 -1.08 22.45
C PHE A 238 25.75 -1.65 23.17
N ASN A 239 25.75 -1.56 24.49
CA ASN A 239 24.54 -1.75 25.29
C ASN A 239 23.59 -0.53 25.10
N THR A 240 22.37 -0.65 25.63
CA THR A 240 21.33 0.38 25.46
C THR A 240 21.76 1.74 26.01
N GLU A 241 22.45 1.77 27.15
CA GLU A 241 22.91 3.02 27.79
C GLU A 241 23.98 3.73 26.95
N ALA A 242 25.00 2.99 26.49
CA ALA A 242 26.05 3.54 25.64
C ALA A 242 25.48 4.01 24.27
N GLN A 243 24.51 3.28 23.71
CA GLN A 243 23.84 3.69 22.50
C GLN A 243 23.00 4.95 22.71
N ARG A 244 22.31 5.09 23.86
CA ARG A 244 21.57 6.30 24.20
C ARG A 244 22.51 7.51 24.32
N ALA A 245 23.62 7.35 25.05
CA ALA A 245 24.62 8.40 25.19
C ALA A 245 25.22 8.84 23.84
N GLN A 246 25.45 7.88 22.92
CA GLN A 246 25.90 8.18 21.56
C GLN A 246 24.88 9.01 20.79
N LEU A 247 23.60 8.64 20.86
CA LEU A 247 22.52 9.39 20.19
C LEU A 247 22.36 10.79 20.77
N ASP A 248 22.43 10.96 22.11
CA ASP A 248 22.37 12.25 22.77
C ASP A 248 23.52 13.17 22.33
N LEU A 249 24.72 12.62 22.18
CA LEU A 249 25.88 13.36 21.65
C LEU A 249 25.64 13.80 20.19
N VAL A 250 25.18 12.89 19.32
CA VAL A 250 24.88 13.22 17.92
C VAL A 250 23.81 14.29 17.84
N GLN A 251 22.76 14.20 18.64
CA GLN A 251 21.69 15.21 18.69
C GLN A 251 22.21 16.57 19.16
N SER A 252 23.06 16.60 20.20
CA SER A 252 23.63 17.87 20.69
C SER A 252 24.50 18.55 19.63
N LEU A 253 25.29 17.77 18.88
CA LEU A 253 26.09 18.28 17.77
C LEU A 253 25.22 18.81 16.63
N ASN A 254 24.16 18.08 16.25
CA ASN A 254 23.24 18.52 15.22
C ASN A 254 22.49 19.81 15.62
N GLN A 255 22.04 19.91 16.88
CA GLN A 255 21.40 21.12 17.39
C GLN A 255 22.35 22.31 17.36
N SER A 256 23.61 22.14 17.76
CA SER A 256 24.64 23.20 17.67
C SER A 256 24.85 23.66 16.22
N THR A 257 24.93 22.71 15.28
CA THR A 257 25.09 23.02 13.85
C THR A 257 23.88 23.77 13.30
N MET A 258 22.66 23.38 13.69
CA MET A 258 21.42 24.05 13.29
C MET A 258 21.34 25.49 13.83
N GLN A 259 21.77 25.73 15.05
CA GLN A 259 21.80 27.08 15.65
C GLN A 259 22.80 28.01 14.95
N GLN A 260 23.92 27.47 14.45
CA GLN A 260 24.94 28.23 13.70
C GLN A 260 24.55 28.49 12.26
N GLY A 261 23.72 27.58 11.65
CA GLY A 261 23.35 27.63 10.23
C GLY A 261 22.10 28.45 9.89
N GLY A 262 21.49 29.16 10.83
CA GLY A 262 20.36 30.09 10.55
C GLY A 262 18.98 29.43 10.38
N GLY A 263 18.78 28.17 10.74
CA GLY A 263 17.46 27.53 10.77
C GLY A 263 17.51 26.01 10.72
N VAL A 264 16.41 25.38 11.15
CA VAL A 264 16.23 23.92 11.12
C VAL A 264 15.82 23.51 9.70
N SER A 265 16.64 22.69 9.03
CA SER A 265 16.23 22.01 7.80
C SER A 265 15.35 20.81 8.17
N ALA A 266 14.17 20.70 7.55
CA ALA A 266 13.26 19.57 7.75
C ALA A 266 13.91 18.22 7.43
N GLU A 267 14.89 18.21 6.53
CA GLU A 267 15.66 17.02 6.17
C GLU A 267 16.54 16.56 7.34
N VAL A 268 17.25 17.49 8.00
CA VAL A 268 18.11 17.17 9.16
C VAL A 268 17.28 16.71 10.34
N GLU A 269 16.16 17.36 10.63
CA GLU A 269 15.23 16.96 11.67
C GLU A 269 14.68 15.55 11.40
N GLY A 270 14.30 15.26 10.15
CA GLY A 270 13.84 13.92 9.74
C GLY A 270 14.90 12.83 9.92
N VAL A 271 16.18 13.13 9.74
CA VAL A 271 17.29 12.20 9.99
C VAL A 271 17.46 11.95 11.48
N ILE A 272 17.44 12.98 12.31
CA ILE A 272 17.53 12.88 13.77
C ILE A 272 16.41 11.99 14.32
N GLU A 273 15.18 12.28 13.93
CA GLU A 273 14.00 11.50 14.32
C GLU A 273 14.05 10.04 13.83
N SER A 274 14.66 9.79 12.67
CA SER A 274 14.86 8.42 12.17
C SER A 274 15.78 7.62 13.07
N TYR A 275 16.85 8.20 13.59
CA TYR A 275 17.74 7.55 14.58
C TYR A 275 17.03 7.30 15.91
N GLU A 276 16.26 8.27 16.39
CA GLU A 276 15.46 8.12 17.61
C GLU A 276 14.42 7.02 17.48
N LEU A 277 13.69 7.00 16.36
CA LEU A 277 12.74 5.94 16.06
C LEU A 277 13.43 4.57 16.04
N ALA A 278 14.58 4.44 15.34
CA ALA A 278 15.34 3.20 15.27
C ALA A 278 15.77 2.71 16.66
N PHE A 279 16.11 3.61 17.57
CA PHE A 279 16.43 3.27 18.96
C PHE A 279 15.20 2.76 19.73
N ARG A 280 14.06 3.48 19.66
CA ARG A 280 12.80 3.06 20.31
C ARG A 280 12.28 1.73 19.78
N MET A 281 12.43 1.47 18.48
CA MET A 281 12.01 0.23 17.82
C MET A 281 12.71 -1.01 18.39
N GLN A 282 13.92 -0.89 18.95
CA GLN A 282 14.68 -2.03 19.49
C GLN A 282 13.93 -2.78 20.59
N ALA A 283 13.13 -2.08 21.38
CA ALA A 283 12.33 -2.68 22.44
C ALA A 283 11.00 -3.24 21.94
N GLU A 284 10.31 -2.53 21.05
CA GLU A 284 8.91 -2.81 20.69
C GLU A 284 8.77 -3.78 19.50
N VAL A 285 9.57 -3.60 18.44
CA VAL A 285 9.43 -4.39 17.22
C VAL A 285 9.60 -5.90 17.48
N PRO A 286 10.60 -6.37 18.26
CA PRO A 286 10.73 -7.80 18.54
C PRO A 286 9.50 -8.39 19.23
N ASN A 287 8.85 -7.61 20.14
CA ASN A 287 7.65 -8.06 20.85
C ASN A 287 6.44 -8.19 19.90
N VAL A 288 6.25 -7.24 18.99
CA VAL A 288 5.18 -7.30 18.01
C VAL A 288 5.41 -8.45 17.02
N MET A 289 6.65 -8.68 16.60
CA MET A 289 7.00 -9.73 15.65
C MET A 289 7.02 -11.14 16.27
N ASP A 290 7.00 -11.26 17.59
CA ASP A 290 6.98 -12.55 18.26
C ASP A 290 5.61 -13.23 18.10
N LEU A 291 5.54 -14.22 17.20
CA LEU A 291 4.36 -15.04 16.95
C LEU A 291 4.25 -16.24 17.89
N THR A 292 5.23 -16.49 18.76
CA THR A 292 5.22 -17.65 19.68
C THR A 292 4.11 -17.53 20.73
N LYS A 293 3.71 -16.32 21.05
CA LYS A 293 2.64 -16.00 22.01
C LYS A 293 1.23 -16.16 21.45
N GLU A 294 1.08 -16.36 20.15
CA GLU A 294 -0.22 -16.58 19.53
C GLU A 294 -0.71 -18.00 19.81
N THR A 295 -2.04 -18.14 19.99
CA THR A 295 -2.64 -19.45 20.24
C THR A 295 -2.51 -20.37 19.03
N GLU A 296 -2.48 -21.69 19.26
CA GLU A 296 -2.44 -22.66 18.15
C GLU A 296 -3.68 -22.55 17.25
N ALA A 297 -4.84 -22.17 17.81
CA ALA A 297 -6.06 -21.91 17.04
C ALA A 297 -5.86 -20.71 16.07
N THR A 298 -5.24 -19.62 16.55
CA THR A 298 -4.91 -18.48 15.70
C THR A 298 -3.91 -18.89 14.61
N LYS A 299 -2.85 -19.60 14.95
CA LYS A 299 -1.85 -20.08 13.98
C LYS A 299 -2.51 -20.96 12.91
N ALA A 300 -3.34 -21.91 13.31
CA ALA A 300 -4.06 -22.81 12.40
C ALA A 300 -5.03 -22.05 11.48
N LEU A 301 -5.71 -21.01 12.01
CA LEU A 301 -6.59 -20.14 11.23
C LEU A 301 -5.84 -19.52 10.04
N TYR A 302 -4.63 -18.97 10.29
CA TYR A 302 -3.78 -18.38 9.27
C TYR A 302 -3.02 -19.41 8.40
N GLY A 303 -3.21 -20.70 8.64
CA GLY A 303 -2.52 -21.78 7.93
C GLY A 303 -1.02 -21.89 8.29
N ILE A 304 -0.64 -21.44 9.49
CA ILE A 304 0.71 -21.62 10.03
C ILE A 304 0.83 -23.06 10.52
N GLY A 305 1.87 -23.78 10.07
CA GLY A 305 2.03 -25.21 10.24
C GLY A 305 1.55 -26.04 9.04
N ASP A 306 0.94 -25.40 8.04
CA ASP A 306 0.59 -25.98 6.75
C ASP A 306 1.60 -25.46 5.70
N GLY A 307 2.44 -26.34 5.19
CA GLY A 307 3.66 -25.97 4.45
C GLY A 307 3.48 -24.95 3.31
N GLU A 308 2.35 -25.00 2.58
CA GLU A 308 2.11 -24.08 1.47
C GLU A 308 1.72 -22.66 1.93
N THR A 309 0.92 -22.56 2.99
CA THR A 309 0.39 -21.28 3.49
C THR A 309 1.22 -20.66 4.60
N GLU A 310 2.16 -21.40 5.18
CA GLU A 310 2.89 -21.01 6.39
C GLU A 310 3.56 -19.64 6.28
N THR A 311 4.30 -19.39 5.20
CA THR A 311 5.05 -18.14 5.03
C THR A 311 4.11 -16.94 4.93
N PHE A 312 3.10 -17.02 4.08
CA PHE A 312 2.16 -15.91 3.89
C PHE A 312 1.21 -15.76 5.09
N GLY A 313 0.87 -16.88 5.75
CA GLY A 313 0.12 -16.88 7.00
C GLY A 313 0.83 -16.13 8.13
N LYS A 314 2.14 -16.37 8.31
CA LYS A 314 2.97 -15.61 9.26
C LYS A 314 3.01 -14.12 8.91
N GLN A 315 3.10 -13.76 7.62
CA GLN A 315 3.10 -12.36 7.17
C GLN A 315 1.76 -11.67 7.46
N CYS A 316 0.64 -12.31 7.14
CA CYS A 316 -0.69 -11.79 7.43
C CYS A 316 -0.95 -11.63 8.94
N LEU A 317 -0.56 -12.64 9.74
CA LEU A 317 -0.67 -12.57 11.20
C LEU A 317 0.19 -11.44 11.78
N MET A 318 1.40 -11.26 11.26
CA MET A 318 2.29 -10.16 11.66
C MET A 318 1.67 -8.80 11.31
N ALA A 319 1.07 -8.65 10.13
CA ALA A 319 0.37 -7.42 9.75
C ALA A 319 -0.77 -7.10 10.71
N ARG A 320 -1.57 -8.08 11.12
CA ARG A 320 -2.63 -7.89 12.12
C ARG A 320 -2.03 -7.38 13.44
N LYS A 321 -0.93 -7.97 13.92
CA LYS A 321 -0.25 -7.52 15.15
C LYS A 321 0.30 -6.09 15.05
N PHE A 322 0.85 -5.71 13.90
CA PHE A 322 1.29 -4.34 13.66
C PHE A 322 0.12 -3.34 13.67
N ILE A 323 -1.05 -3.71 13.11
CA ILE A 323 -2.27 -2.88 13.20
C ILE A 323 -2.70 -2.72 14.66
N GLU A 324 -2.77 -3.79 15.44
CA GLU A 324 -3.09 -3.74 16.87
C GLU A 324 -2.13 -2.84 17.66
N ALA A 325 -0.85 -2.82 17.25
CA ALA A 325 0.17 -1.96 17.84
C ALA A 325 0.16 -0.51 17.32
N GLY A 326 -0.78 -0.15 16.42
CA GLY A 326 -0.98 1.23 15.95
C GLY A 326 -0.16 1.63 14.72
N VAL A 327 0.43 0.69 13.98
CA VAL A 327 1.10 0.96 12.71
C VAL A 327 0.07 1.38 11.67
N ARG A 328 0.34 2.46 10.94
CA ARG A 328 -0.65 3.08 10.05
C ARG A 328 -0.74 2.42 8.68
N PHE A 329 0.38 2.07 8.07
CA PHE A 329 0.42 1.49 6.73
C PHE A 329 1.30 0.25 6.72
N ILE A 330 0.77 -0.86 6.23
CA ILE A 330 1.50 -2.12 6.09
C ILE A 330 1.32 -2.62 4.67
N GLU A 331 2.42 -2.98 4.04
CA GLU A 331 2.42 -3.65 2.75
C GLU A 331 3.03 -5.03 2.89
N ILE A 332 2.37 -6.04 2.32
CA ILE A 332 2.89 -7.41 2.22
C ILE A 332 3.03 -7.73 0.74
N THR A 333 4.24 -8.06 0.30
CA THR A 333 4.45 -8.46 -1.09
C THR A 333 4.51 -9.98 -1.23
N HIS A 334 3.67 -10.52 -2.13
CA HIS A 334 3.72 -11.89 -2.61
C HIS A 334 4.04 -11.91 -4.09
N GLY A 335 5.12 -12.59 -4.49
CA GLY A 335 5.61 -12.60 -5.87
C GLY A 335 5.09 -13.75 -6.73
N ASN A 336 5.68 -13.89 -7.92
CA ASN A 336 5.47 -14.99 -8.86
C ASN A 336 4.08 -15.02 -9.54
N TRP A 337 3.41 -13.88 -9.71
CA TRP A 337 2.13 -13.80 -10.45
C TRP A 337 2.31 -13.54 -11.96
N ASP A 338 3.55 -13.59 -12.45
CA ASP A 338 3.90 -13.35 -13.86
C ASP A 338 3.87 -14.65 -14.69
N GLN A 339 2.67 -15.16 -14.96
CA GLN A 339 2.49 -16.43 -15.66
C GLN A 339 2.35 -16.25 -17.18
N HIS A 340 3.46 -16.01 -17.86
CA HIS A 340 3.53 -16.04 -19.32
C HIS A 340 3.46 -17.46 -19.90
N PHE A 341 3.78 -18.46 -19.08
CA PHE A 341 3.74 -19.89 -19.37
C PHE A 341 3.32 -20.65 -18.12
N GLY A 342 2.72 -21.83 -18.26
CA GLY A 342 2.34 -22.66 -17.13
C GLY A 342 1.32 -21.98 -16.21
N LEU A 343 0.39 -21.19 -16.76
CA LEU A 343 -0.58 -20.41 -16.02
C LEU A 343 -1.30 -21.25 -14.97
N LYS A 344 -1.78 -22.44 -15.38
CA LYS A 344 -2.57 -23.28 -14.48
C LYS A 344 -1.81 -23.63 -13.21
N ALA A 345 -0.67 -24.27 -13.34
CA ALA A 345 0.12 -24.70 -12.18
C ALA A 345 0.66 -23.50 -11.35
N GLY A 346 1.05 -22.41 -12.03
CA GLY A 346 1.55 -21.20 -11.38
C GLY A 346 0.48 -20.49 -10.58
N LEU A 347 -0.71 -20.31 -11.13
CA LEU A 347 -1.80 -19.61 -10.49
C LEU A 347 -2.41 -20.43 -9.35
N GLU A 348 -2.62 -21.75 -9.53
CA GLU A 348 -3.04 -22.66 -8.46
C GLU A 348 -2.11 -22.59 -7.26
N ARG A 349 -0.80 -22.74 -7.49
CA ARG A 349 0.20 -22.63 -6.41
C ARG A 349 0.10 -21.31 -5.67
N ASN A 350 0.03 -20.18 -6.38
CA ASN A 350 -0.02 -18.87 -5.75
C ASN A 350 -1.32 -18.66 -4.98
N CYS A 351 -2.47 -19.07 -5.55
CA CYS A 351 -3.76 -18.99 -4.83
C CYS A 351 -3.78 -19.88 -3.60
N ASN A 352 -3.26 -21.11 -3.68
CA ASN A 352 -3.16 -22.01 -2.52
C ASN A 352 -2.34 -21.38 -1.39
N GLN A 353 -1.28 -20.65 -1.71
CA GLN A 353 -0.43 -19.99 -0.71
C GLN A 353 -1.13 -18.83 -0.01
N VAL A 354 -2.04 -18.12 -0.69
CA VAL A 354 -2.59 -16.84 -0.19
C VAL A 354 -4.06 -16.90 0.24
N ASP A 355 -4.90 -17.76 -0.33
CA ASP A 355 -6.35 -17.77 -0.11
C ASP A 355 -6.72 -17.92 1.37
N LYS A 356 -6.24 -18.98 2.03
CA LYS A 356 -6.51 -19.22 3.45
C LYS A 356 -5.97 -18.12 4.36
N PRO A 357 -4.70 -17.65 4.23
CA PRO A 357 -4.17 -16.54 5.01
C PRO A 357 -4.93 -15.22 4.84
N VAL A 358 -5.35 -14.89 3.61
CA VAL A 358 -6.12 -13.66 3.35
C VAL A 358 -7.50 -13.73 3.98
N ALA A 359 -8.21 -14.85 3.82
CA ALA A 359 -9.49 -15.08 4.46
C ALA A 359 -9.37 -15.03 5.99
N ALA A 360 -8.32 -15.62 6.55
CA ALA A 360 -8.03 -15.57 7.99
C ALA A 360 -7.80 -14.14 8.49
N LEU A 361 -7.04 -13.34 7.72
CA LEU A 361 -6.81 -11.94 8.05
C LEU A 361 -8.13 -11.16 8.14
N LEU A 362 -9.01 -11.31 7.14
CA LEU A 362 -10.33 -10.65 7.15
C LEU A 362 -11.19 -11.13 8.33
N ALA A 363 -11.24 -12.45 8.58
CA ALA A 363 -11.99 -13.03 9.69
C ALA A 363 -11.49 -12.52 11.04
N ASP A 364 -10.17 -12.52 11.27
CA ASP A 364 -9.56 -12.12 12.55
C ASP A 364 -9.72 -10.61 12.79
N LEU A 365 -9.49 -9.77 11.77
CA LEU A 365 -9.75 -8.32 11.85
C LEU A 365 -11.23 -8.04 12.15
N LYS A 366 -12.16 -8.79 11.54
CA LYS A 366 -13.60 -8.64 11.76
C LYS A 366 -13.99 -9.08 13.17
N ALA A 367 -13.51 -10.23 13.64
CA ALA A 367 -13.78 -10.74 14.98
C ALA A 367 -13.26 -9.81 16.08
N ARG A 368 -12.14 -9.13 15.85
CA ARG A 368 -11.57 -8.14 16.78
C ARG A 368 -12.17 -6.74 16.65
N GLY A 369 -13.10 -6.52 15.72
CA GLY A 369 -13.67 -5.21 15.45
C GLY A 369 -12.69 -4.21 14.79
N LEU A 370 -11.55 -4.70 14.29
CA LEU A 370 -10.52 -3.89 13.65
C LEU A 370 -10.80 -3.62 12.16
N LEU A 371 -11.56 -4.50 11.50
CA LEU A 371 -11.84 -4.38 10.05
C LEU A 371 -12.55 -3.06 9.71
N LYS A 372 -13.39 -2.54 10.59
CA LYS A 372 -14.08 -1.26 10.38
C LYS A 372 -13.13 -0.08 10.23
N ASP A 373 -11.97 -0.11 10.91
CA ASP A 373 -10.98 0.95 10.93
C ASP A 373 -9.75 0.62 10.07
N THR A 374 -9.70 -0.58 9.47
CA THR A 374 -8.58 -1.07 8.65
C THR A 374 -9.03 -1.32 7.23
N LEU A 375 -8.44 -0.60 6.28
CA LEU A 375 -8.61 -0.82 4.86
C LEU A 375 -7.66 -1.93 4.41
N VAL A 376 -8.21 -3.09 4.05
CA VAL A 376 -7.46 -4.20 3.43
C VAL A 376 -7.60 -4.08 1.93
N ILE A 377 -6.48 -4.06 1.23
CA ILE A 377 -6.39 -3.95 -0.24
C ILE A 377 -5.68 -5.17 -0.78
N TRP A 378 -6.15 -5.72 -1.88
CA TRP A 378 -5.49 -6.78 -2.63
C TRP A 378 -5.40 -6.40 -4.11
N GLY A 379 -4.25 -6.61 -4.72
CA GLY A 379 -4.07 -6.36 -6.14
C GLY A 379 -2.61 -6.33 -6.56
N GLY A 380 -2.40 -6.16 -7.85
CA GLY A 380 -1.09 -6.04 -8.47
C GLY A 380 -1.04 -4.87 -9.44
N GLU A 381 0.08 -4.76 -10.15
CA GLU A 381 0.40 -3.60 -10.99
C GLU A 381 -0.41 -3.50 -12.30
N PHE A 382 -0.97 -4.61 -12.80
CA PHE A 382 -1.90 -4.71 -13.93
C PHE A 382 -2.53 -6.12 -13.97
N GLY A 383 -3.22 -6.48 -15.02
CA GLY A 383 -3.86 -7.79 -15.23
C GLY A 383 -3.24 -8.58 -16.37
N ARG A 384 -4.00 -9.55 -16.87
CA ARG A 384 -3.59 -10.44 -17.96
C ARG A 384 -4.57 -10.40 -19.12
N THR A 385 -4.05 -10.66 -20.33
CA THR A 385 -4.87 -10.67 -21.55
C THR A 385 -5.88 -11.81 -21.55
N PRO A 386 -7.07 -11.62 -22.16
CA PRO A 386 -8.04 -12.69 -22.36
C PRO A 386 -7.61 -13.70 -23.42
N HIS A 387 -6.56 -13.41 -24.16
CA HIS A 387 -5.97 -14.31 -25.16
C HIS A 387 -4.70 -14.98 -24.62
N SER A 388 -4.38 -16.13 -25.21
CA SER A 388 -3.18 -16.86 -24.85
C SER A 388 -1.91 -16.17 -25.32
N GLN A 389 -0.86 -16.33 -24.54
CA GLN A 389 0.52 -16.16 -24.94
C GLN A 389 1.17 -17.55 -24.94
N GLY A 390 1.68 -18.01 -26.10
CA GLY A 390 2.00 -19.40 -26.26
C GLY A 390 0.75 -20.29 -26.14
N ASP A 391 0.91 -21.48 -25.57
CA ASP A 391 -0.15 -22.47 -25.47
C ASP A 391 -0.96 -22.33 -24.14
N ASP A 392 -0.32 -21.90 -23.05
CA ASP A 392 -0.87 -22.03 -21.72
C ASP A 392 -0.56 -20.84 -20.78
N GLY A 393 -0.20 -19.68 -21.32
CA GLY A 393 0.06 -18.45 -20.58
C GLY A 393 -0.78 -17.28 -21.03
N ARG A 394 -0.65 -16.14 -20.33
CA ARG A 394 -1.29 -14.87 -20.70
C ARG A 394 -0.26 -13.75 -20.72
N ASP A 395 -0.41 -12.81 -21.65
CA ASP A 395 0.40 -11.60 -21.74
C ASP A 395 -0.11 -10.52 -20.77
N HIS A 396 0.64 -9.43 -20.63
CA HIS A 396 0.31 -8.29 -19.80
C HIS A 396 -0.92 -7.52 -20.31
N ASN A 397 -1.78 -7.12 -19.43
CA ASN A 397 -2.92 -6.26 -19.72
C ASN A 397 -3.04 -5.10 -18.74
N HIS A 398 -2.72 -3.91 -19.18
CA HIS A 398 -2.79 -2.67 -18.38
C HIS A 398 -4.11 -1.90 -18.55
N LYS A 399 -4.94 -2.30 -19.51
CA LYS A 399 -6.17 -1.57 -19.88
C LYS A 399 -7.38 -1.96 -19.04
N GLY A 400 -7.39 -3.16 -18.50
CA GLY A 400 -8.46 -3.67 -17.65
C GLY A 400 -7.95 -4.76 -16.72
N PHE A 401 -8.15 -4.60 -15.42
CA PHE A 401 -7.82 -5.60 -14.41
C PHE A 401 -8.63 -5.41 -13.13
N THR A 402 -8.51 -6.35 -12.21
CA THR A 402 -9.27 -6.35 -10.96
C THR A 402 -8.34 -6.22 -9.75
N MET A 403 -8.70 -5.31 -8.85
CA MET A 403 -8.27 -5.27 -7.47
C MET A 403 -9.49 -5.40 -6.55
N TRP A 404 -9.31 -5.59 -5.27
CA TRP A 404 -10.41 -5.47 -4.32
C TRP A 404 -9.97 -4.78 -3.02
N MET A 405 -10.96 -4.26 -2.31
CA MET A 405 -10.83 -3.64 -0.99
C MET A 405 -11.83 -4.23 -0.01
N ALA A 406 -11.50 -4.22 1.29
CA ALA A 406 -12.40 -4.62 2.36
C ALA A 406 -12.18 -3.76 3.60
N GLY A 407 -13.24 -3.52 4.37
CA GLY A 407 -13.17 -2.73 5.60
C GLY A 407 -12.83 -1.25 5.37
N GLY A 408 -12.39 -0.54 6.41
CA GLY A 408 -11.94 0.85 6.32
C GLY A 408 -12.93 1.82 5.68
N GLY A 409 -14.23 1.55 5.77
CA GLY A 409 -15.29 2.39 5.22
C GLY A 409 -15.57 2.21 3.73
N VAL A 410 -15.15 1.09 3.11
CA VAL A 410 -15.67 0.69 1.79
C VAL A 410 -16.96 -0.11 1.93
N LYS A 411 -17.82 -0.03 0.91
CA LYS A 411 -19.04 -0.83 0.83
C LYS A 411 -18.69 -2.27 0.48
N GLY A 412 -18.99 -3.22 1.36
CA GLY A 412 -18.87 -4.64 1.08
C GLY A 412 -19.98 -5.17 0.17
N GLY A 413 -19.74 -6.32 -0.47
CA GLY A 413 -20.68 -7.01 -1.33
C GLY A 413 -20.99 -6.27 -2.64
N MET A 414 -20.06 -5.44 -3.15
CA MET A 414 -20.29 -4.70 -4.39
C MET A 414 -19.18 -4.91 -5.42
N ASN A 415 -19.57 -4.79 -6.69
CA ASN A 415 -18.66 -4.66 -7.81
C ASN A 415 -18.69 -3.21 -8.32
N TYR A 416 -17.52 -2.60 -8.50
CA TYR A 416 -17.37 -1.27 -9.07
C TYR A 416 -16.65 -1.35 -10.41
N GLY A 417 -17.32 -0.79 -11.43
CA GLY A 417 -16.83 -0.81 -12.79
C GLY A 417 -16.92 -2.18 -13.47
N MET A 418 -16.50 -2.23 -14.72
CA MET A 418 -16.58 -3.42 -15.56
C MET A 418 -15.53 -3.34 -16.66
N THR A 419 -14.92 -4.48 -17.00
CA THR A 419 -14.22 -4.67 -18.27
C THR A 419 -15.17 -5.10 -19.38
N ASP A 420 -14.71 -5.09 -20.63
CA ASP A 420 -15.45 -5.55 -21.79
C ASP A 420 -15.83 -7.05 -21.67
N ASP A 421 -16.56 -7.56 -22.66
CA ASP A 421 -17.07 -8.94 -22.69
C ASP A 421 -15.99 -10.02 -22.58
N TYR A 422 -14.74 -9.67 -22.86
CA TYR A 422 -13.60 -10.58 -22.79
C TYR A 422 -12.68 -10.32 -21.58
N GLY A 423 -12.81 -9.16 -20.93
CA GLY A 423 -11.92 -8.77 -19.84
C GLY A 423 -10.65 -8.04 -20.29
N TYR A 424 -10.67 -7.39 -21.47
CA TYR A 424 -9.49 -6.73 -22.01
C TYR A 424 -9.37 -5.26 -21.63
N GLU A 425 -10.46 -4.50 -21.70
CA GLU A 425 -10.45 -3.07 -21.46
C GLU A 425 -11.55 -2.64 -20.47
N ALA A 426 -11.24 -1.71 -19.58
CA ALA A 426 -12.22 -1.11 -18.68
C ALA A 426 -13.21 -0.24 -19.48
N VAL A 427 -14.50 -0.59 -19.46
CA VAL A 427 -15.56 0.05 -20.26
C VAL A 427 -16.59 0.80 -19.43
N LEU A 428 -16.70 0.50 -18.13
CA LEU A 428 -17.63 1.18 -17.23
C LEU A 428 -16.89 1.58 -15.95
N ASN A 429 -17.08 2.84 -15.52
CA ASN A 429 -16.47 3.38 -14.30
C ASN A 429 -14.97 3.05 -14.22
N LYS A 430 -14.23 3.32 -15.29
CA LYS A 430 -12.78 3.07 -15.35
C LYS A 430 -12.10 3.76 -14.17
N MET A 431 -11.34 2.98 -13.41
CA MET A 431 -10.57 3.45 -12.26
C MET A 431 -9.07 3.37 -12.60
N HIS A 432 -8.47 4.50 -12.92
CA HIS A 432 -7.02 4.58 -13.08
C HIS A 432 -6.31 4.49 -11.72
N ILE A 433 -5.03 4.07 -11.70
CA ILE A 433 -4.24 4.01 -10.47
C ILE A 433 -4.26 5.34 -9.70
N HIS A 434 -4.30 6.49 -10.39
CA HIS A 434 -4.41 7.79 -9.71
C HIS A 434 -5.78 7.97 -9.01
N ASP A 435 -6.87 7.45 -9.57
CA ASP A 435 -8.19 7.48 -8.96
C ASP A 435 -8.26 6.58 -7.74
N TRP A 436 -7.61 5.41 -7.84
CA TRP A 436 -7.44 4.49 -6.72
C TRP A 436 -6.62 5.15 -5.59
N HIS A 437 -5.49 5.81 -5.89
CA HIS A 437 -4.72 6.57 -4.90
C HIS A 437 -5.56 7.66 -4.24
N ALA A 438 -6.29 8.46 -5.03
CA ALA A 438 -7.18 9.51 -4.51
C ALA A 438 -8.23 8.92 -3.56
N THR A 439 -8.80 7.76 -3.92
CA THR A 439 -9.83 7.08 -3.13
C THR A 439 -9.27 6.50 -1.83
N VAL A 440 -8.09 5.87 -1.86
CA VAL A 440 -7.41 5.39 -0.64
C VAL A 440 -7.11 6.55 0.31
N LEU A 441 -6.56 7.65 -0.20
CA LEU A 441 -6.28 8.84 0.60
C LEU A 441 -7.56 9.43 1.19
N ALA A 442 -8.66 9.49 0.42
CA ALA A 442 -9.96 9.98 0.91
C ALA A 442 -10.54 9.10 2.02
N LEU A 443 -10.44 7.76 1.92
CA LEU A 443 -10.81 6.84 2.99
C LEU A 443 -10.00 7.07 4.27
N MET A 444 -8.72 7.44 4.13
CA MET A 444 -7.84 7.81 5.24
C MET A 444 -8.09 9.24 5.77
N GLY A 445 -9.06 9.97 5.20
CA GLY A 445 -9.39 11.35 5.60
C GLY A 445 -8.47 12.41 5.00
N LEU A 446 -7.73 12.07 3.94
CA LEU A 446 -6.80 12.97 3.26
C LEU A 446 -7.37 13.42 1.91
N ASP A 447 -7.33 14.70 1.67
CA ASP A 447 -7.59 15.30 0.37
C ASP A 447 -6.32 15.19 -0.48
N HIS A 448 -6.38 14.42 -1.56
CA HIS A 448 -5.23 14.15 -2.42
C HIS A 448 -4.73 15.40 -3.17
N GLU A 449 -5.56 16.44 -3.31
CA GLU A 449 -5.17 17.71 -3.93
C GLU A 449 -4.52 18.66 -2.93
N ARG A 450 -4.96 18.65 -1.66
CA ARG A 450 -4.42 19.48 -0.58
C ARG A 450 -3.17 18.87 0.07
N LEU A 451 -2.99 17.56 -0.06
CA LEU A 451 -1.82 16.85 0.47
C LEU A 451 -0.63 17.07 -0.46
N THR A 452 0.07 18.17 -0.27
CA THR A 452 1.21 18.58 -1.09
C THR A 452 2.49 18.71 -0.28
N TYR A 453 3.61 18.60 -0.98
CA TYR A 453 4.94 18.88 -0.46
C TYR A 453 5.72 19.74 -1.45
N ARG A 454 6.26 20.88 -0.96
CA ARG A 454 7.06 21.81 -1.76
C ARG A 454 8.47 21.29 -1.95
N TYR A 455 8.84 20.96 -3.17
CA TYR A 455 10.17 20.48 -3.51
C TYR A 455 10.64 21.08 -4.84
N ALA A 456 11.90 21.55 -4.92
CA ALA A 456 12.49 22.11 -6.14
C ALA A 456 11.59 23.13 -6.87
N GLY A 457 10.91 24.00 -6.11
CA GLY A 457 10.07 25.07 -6.66
C GLY A 457 8.65 24.67 -7.08
N ARG A 458 8.27 23.37 -6.97
CA ARG A 458 6.93 22.84 -7.30
C ARG A 458 6.26 22.20 -6.07
N ASP A 459 4.93 22.29 -5.99
CA ASP A 459 4.13 21.51 -5.06
C ASP A 459 3.80 20.15 -5.68
N PHE A 460 4.31 19.08 -5.07
CA PHE A 460 4.08 17.71 -5.49
C PHE A 460 2.96 17.09 -4.67
N ARG A 461 2.21 16.19 -5.29
CA ARG A 461 1.22 15.31 -4.66
C ARG A 461 1.30 13.91 -5.28
N LEU A 462 0.78 12.88 -4.56
CA LEU A 462 0.84 11.49 -5.02
C LEU A 462 0.18 11.30 -6.40
N THR A 463 -0.96 11.93 -6.61
CA THR A 463 -1.76 11.81 -7.83
C THR A 463 -1.31 12.72 -8.98
N ASP A 464 -0.25 13.49 -8.80
CA ASP A 464 0.22 14.53 -9.73
C ASP A 464 -0.94 15.49 -10.11
N VAL A 465 -1.33 15.58 -11.38
CA VAL A 465 -2.44 16.42 -11.85
C VAL A 465 -3.75 15.63 -12.03
N TYR A 466 -3.72 14.34 -11.72
CA TYR A 466 -4.82 13.39 -11.94
C TYR A 466 -5.52 13.01 -10.64
N GLY A 467 -6.43 12.05 -10.75
CA GLY A 467 -7.09 11.38 -9.64
C GLY A 467 -8.49 11.93 -9.37
N SER A 468 -9.45 11.02 -9.35
CA SER A 468 -10.85 11.27 -8.96
C SER A 468 -11.22 10.28 -7.86
N VAL A 469 -11.87 10.76 -6.81
CA VAL A 469 -12.31 9.90 -5.71
C VAL A 469 -13.56 9.13 -6.12
N ALA A 470 -13.53 7.81 -6.12
CA ALA A 470 -14.69 6.94 -6.35
C ALA A 470 -15.57 6.92 -5.10
N ARG A 471 -16.42 7.94 -4.94
CA ARG A 471 -17.30 8.10 -3.77
C ARG A 471 -18.36 7.01 -3.67
N GLU A 472 -18.72 6.38 -4.77
CA GLU A 472 -19.72 5.33 -4.89
C GLU A 472 -19.36 4.08 -4.07
N ILE A 473 -18.05 3.80 -3.92
CA ILE A 473 -17.57 2.65 -3.12
C ILE A 473 -17.41 2.97 -1.63
N MET A 474 -17.57 4.23 -1.24
CA MET A 474 -17.42 4.65 0.16
C MET A 474 -18.75 4.46 0.90
N ALA A 475 -18.70 3.80 2.11
CA ALA A 475 -19.87 3.52 2.94
C ALA A 475 -20.40 4.77 3.66
#